data_43ad732ca4d515b72fba03a55f9f092e
#
_entry.id   43ad732ca4d515b72fba03a55f9f092e
#
_cell.length_a   1.000
_cell.length_b   1.000
_cell.length_c   1.000
_cell.angle_alpha   90.00
_cell.angle_beta   90.00
_cell.angle_gamma   90.00
#
_symmetry.space_group_name_H-M   'P 1'
#
loop_
_entity.id
_entity.type
_entity.pdbx_description
1 polymer ?
#
loop_
_entity_poly.entity_id
_entity_poly.type
_entity_poly.pdbx_seq_one_letter_code
_entity_poly.pdbx_strand_id
1 'polypeptide(L)'
;SKLMFPLGGLMKNEVRDIARIAKLPSAQRKDSQGICFLGKINYNEFLRRFLGEKEGDIIEMETGKRIGTHKGYWFHTIGQRKGLGLGGGPWFVIRKDIDENIIYVSHGYDTDKQYGTDFALHDFHFITEDLWKGAPSADVSFKIRHTDTFMKGILTREDNLFRIHSHVPLQGIAPGQFGVLYDKNAEICVGSGEITLS
;
A
#
# COMPACT_ATOMS: atom_id res chain seq x y z
N SER A 1 -1.84 -19.62 23.63
CA SER A 1 -1.08 -18.49 23.05
C SER A 1 0.29 -18.42 23.72
N LYS A 2 1.36 -18.27 22.92
CA LYS A 2 2.75 -18.17 23.43
C LYS A 2 3.27 -16.73 23.36
N LEU A 3 2.44 -15.79 22.94
CA LEU A 3 2.81 -14.39 22.79
C LEU A 3 1.93 -13.51 23.69
N MET A 4 2.55 -12.47 24.26
CA MET A 4 1.88 -11.48 25.08
C MET A 4 2.23 -10.08 24.55
N PHE A 5 1.25 -9.23 24.40
CA PHE A 5 1.40 -7.85 23.94
C PHE A 5 0.89 -6.87 25.02
N PRO A 6 1.68 -6.64 26.10
CA PRO A 6 1.23 -5.89 27.27
C PRO A 6 0.85 -4.43 26.95
N LEU A 7 1.41 -3.88 25.88
CA LEU A 7 1.17 -2.49 25.44
C LEU A 7 0.15 -2.40 24.31
N GLY A 8 -0.44 -3.52 23.87
CA GLY A 8 -1.31 -3.57 22.69
C GLY A 8 -2.57 -2.72 22.78
N GLY A 9 -3.03 -2.39 23.98
CA GLY A 9 -4.18 -1.50 24.21
C GLY A 9 -3.84 -0.02 24.35
N LEU A 10 -2.55 0.35 24.23
CA LEU A 10 -2.09 1.73 24.41
C LEU A 10 -1.65 2.35 23.09
N MET A 11 -1.97 3.63 22.93
CA MET A 11 -1.42 4.43 21.84
C MET A 11 0.05 4.77 22.11
N LYS A 12 0.83 5.01 21.05
CA LYS A 12 2.27 5.22 21.15
C LYS A 12 2.68 6.42 22.01
N ASN A 13 1.90 7.50 21.97
CA ASN A 13 2.08 8.66 22.86
C ASN A 13 1.90 8.28 24.34
N GLU A 14 0.89 7.48 24.66
CA GLU A 14 0.64 7.00 26.03
C GLU A 14 1.79 6.12 26.51
N VAL A 15 2.27 5.20 25.66
CA VAL A 15 3.45 4.39 25.98
C VAL A 15 4.68 5.25 26.25
N ARG A 16 4.89 6.32 25.47
CA ARG A 16 6.00 7.26 25.69
C ARG A 16 5.84 8.07 26.97
N ASP A 17 4.62 8.45 27.33
CA ASP A 17 4.35 9.17 28.57
C ASP A 17 4.62 8.26 29.79
N ILE A 18 4.15 7.03 29.75
CA ILE A 18 4.46 6.02 30.78
C ILE A 18 5.97 5.81 30.92
N ALA A 19 6.68 5.66 29.78
CA ALA A 19 8.13 5.49 29.77
C ALA A 19 8.87 6.71 30.36
N ARG A 20 8.35 7.92 30.13
CA ARG A 20 8.90 9.18 30.66
C ARG A 20 8.67 9.28 32.16
N ILE A 21 7.46 8.95 32.66
CA ILE A 21 7.13 8.89 34.10
C ILE A 21 8.01 7.86 34.79
N ALA A 22 8.21 6.70 34.20
CA ALA A 22 9.09 5.65 34.70
C ALA A 22 10.58 5.95 34.53
N LYS A 23 10.95 7.13 34.00
CA LYS A 23 12.34 7.58 33.77
C LYS A 23 13.17 6.60 32.94
N LEU A 24 12.54 5.90 31.97
CA LEU A 24 13.25 4.96 31.12
C LEU A 24 14.14 5.71 30.12
N PRO A 25 15.43 5.32 29.94
CA PRO A 25 16.35 5.98 28.99
C PRO A 25 15.85 5.96 27.54
N SER A 26 15.02 4.98 27.21
CA SER A 26 14.44 4.82 25.85
C SER A 26 13.22 5.69 25.56
N ALA A 27 12.68 6.42 26.54
CA ALA A 27 11.44 7.20 26.38
C ALA A 27 11.48 8.20 25.22
N GLN A 28 12.64 8.78 24.93
CA GLN A 28 12.84 9.76 23.84
C GLN A 28 13.53 9.16 22.60
N ARG A 29 13.73 7.85 22.58
CA ARG A 29 14.36 7.20 21.41
C ARG A 29 13.51 7.39 20.17
N LYS A 30 14.14 7.86 19.09
CA LYS A 30 13.49 7.97 17.78
C LYS A 30 13.13 6.59 17.26
N ASP A 31 12.01 6.53 16.53
CA ASP A 31 11.61 5.30 15.86
C ASP A 31 12.64 4.89 14.83
N SER A 32 12.87 3.60 14.73
CA SER A 32 13.72 3.06 13.68
C SER A 32 13.08 3.33 12.32
N GLN A 33 13.81 4.04 11.47
CA GLN A 33 13.42 4.28 10.08
C GLN A 33 14.33 3.40 9.21
N GLY A 34 13.76 2.54 8.41
CA GLY A 34 14.51 1.68 7.50
C GLY A 34 13.97 0.26 7.43
N ILE A 35 14.52 -0.50 6.50
CA ILE A 35 14.19 -1.92 6.34
C ILE A 35 14.95 -2.70 7.42
N CYS A 36 14.19 -3.48 8.23
CA CYS A 36 14.77 -4.36 9.23
C CYS A 36 15.84 -5.26 8.59
N PHE A 37 16.98 -5.45 9.26
CA PHE A 37 18.15 -6.22 8.82
C PHE A 37 19.04 -5.58 7.74
N LEU A 38 18.55 -4.63 6.96
CA LEU A 38 19.32 -3.97 5.91
C LEU A 38 19.91 -2.61 6.35
N GLY A 39 19.44 -2.07 7.48
CA GLY A 39 19.87 -0.77 8.00
C GLY A 39 19.36 0.42 7.17
N LYS A 40 20.11 1.52 7.17
CA LYS A 40 19.82 2.68 6.33
C LYS A 40 20.33 2.42 4.92
N ILE A 41 19.46 1.97 4.05
CA ILE A 41 19.78 1.79 2.62
C ILE A 41 19.20 2.97 1.84
N ASN A 42 19.99 3.51 0.93
CA ASN A 42 19.47 4.35 -0.13
C ASN A 42 18.73 3.44 -1.12
N TYR A 43 17.41 3.44 -1.06
CA TYR A 43 16.55 2.56 -1.85
C TYR A 43 16.82 2.69 -3.37
N ASN A 44 17.05 3.92 -3.85
CA ASN A 44 17.32 4.15 -5.27
C ASN A 44 18.68 3.60 -5.69
N GLU A 45 19.70 3.70 -4.83
CA GLU A 45 21.01 3.10 -5.12
C GLU A 45 20.94 1.57 -5.10
N PHE A 46 20.17 1.01 -4.17
CA PHE A 46 19.93 -0.43 -4.12
C PHE A 46 19.25 -0.91 -5.41
N LEU A 47 18.15 -0.27 -5.83
CA LEU A 47 17.45 -0.62 -7.07
C LEU A 47 18.37 -0.48 -8.29
N ARG A 48 19.14 0.61 -8.36
CA ARG A 48 20.09 0.83 -9.47
C ARG A 48 21.14 -0.27 -9.55
N ARG A 49 21.63 -0.74 -8.42
CA ARG A 49 22.64 -1.80 -8.37
C ARG A 49 22.12 -3.14 -8.88
N PHE A 50 20.86 -3.49 -8.60
CA PHE A 50 20.29 -4.80 -8.94
C PHE A 50 19.50 -4.80 -10.24
N LEU A 51 18.80 -3.70 -10.58
CA LEU A 51 17.93 -3.59 -11.75
C LEU A 51 18.51 -2.67 -12.83
N GLY A 52 19.57 -1.92 -12.52
CA GLY A 52 20.14 -0.94 -13.43
C GLY A 52 19.24 0.28 -13.65
N GLU A 53 19.54 1.02 -14.72
CA GLU A 53 18.72 2.11 -15.21
C GLU A 53 18.27 1.78 -16.65
N LYS A 54 16.99 2.03 -16.96
CA LYS A 54 16.41 1.91 -18.30
C LYS A 54 15.54 3.13 -18.52
N GLU A 55 15.94 4.00 -19.45
CA GLU A 55 15.16 5.18 -19.78
C GLU A 55 13.77 4.79 -20.32
N GLY A 56 12.74 5.49 -19.86
CA GLY A 56 11.36 5.32 -20.28
C GLY A 56 10.61 6.64 -20.24
N ASP A 57 9.41 6.65 -20.79
CA ASP A 57 8.63 7.86 -20.98
C ASP A 57 7.69 8.15 -19.79
N ILE A 58 7.53 9.43 -19.50
CA ILE A 58 6.48 9.94 -18.62
C ILE A 58 5.38 10.55 -19.49
N ILE A 59 4.19 9.96 -19.40
CA ILE A 59 3.03 10.36 -20.19
C ILE A 59 1.94 10.95 -19.27
N GLU A 60 1.43 12.11 -19.65
CA GLU A 60 0.24 12.69 -19.01
C GLU A 60 -0.99 11.86 -19.40
N MET A 61 -1.71 11.35 -18.40
CA MET A 61 -2.80 10.40 -18.62
C MET A 61 -4.00 11.02 -19.35
N GLU A 62 -4.27 12.29 -19.07
CA GLU A 62 -5.41 13.01 -19.61
C GLU A 62 -5.27 13.32 -21.10
N THR A 63 -4.06 13.68 -21.50
CA THR A 63 -3.79 14.12 -22.88
C THR A 63 -3.08 13.09 -23.74
N GLY A 64 -2.51 12.04 -23.11
CA GLY A 64 -1.62 11.09 -23.79
C GLY A 64 -0.27 11.68 -24.20
N LYS A 65 0.05 12.91 -23.79
CA LYS A 65 1.25 13.61 -24.20
C LYS A 65 2.45 13.17 -23.36
N ARG A 66 3.57 12.93 -24.03
CA ARG A 66 4.86 12.74 -23.37
C ARG A 66 5.33 14.06 -22.77
N ILE A 67 5.58 14.07 -21.47
CA ILE A 67 5.97 15.29 -20.71
C ILE A 67 7.34 15.18 -20.04
N GLY A 68 7.98 14.02 -20.12
CA GLY A 68 9.30 13.79 -19.54
C GLY A 68 9.82 12.39 -19.76
N THR A 69 10.93 12.07 -19.08
CA THR A 69 11.52 10.74 -19.03
C THR A 69 11.84 10.33 -17.61
N HIS A 70 11.98 9.05 -17.37
CA HIS A 70 12.42 8.46 -16.12
C HIS A 70 13.51 7.39 -16.35
N LYS A 71 14.16 6.94 -15.28
CA LYS A 71 15.29 5.98 -15.34
C LYS A 71 14.91 4.53 -15.07
N GLY A 72 13.63 4.21 -15.12
CA GLY A 72 13.06 2.90 -14.87
C GLY A 72 11.79 2.98 -14.05
N TYR A 73 10.72 2.28 -14.48
CA TYR A 73 9.43 2.28 -13.76
C TYR A 73 9.55 1.78 -12.31
N TRP A 74 10.56 0.95 -12.00
CA TRP A 74 10.80 0.41 -10.66
C TRP A 74 11.27 1.46 -9.64
N PHE A 75 11.74 2.62 -10.07
CA PHE A 75 12.04 3.75 -9.17
C PHE A 75 10.80 4.51 -8.74
N HIS A 76 9.64 4.19 -9.31
CA HIS A 76 8.40 4.93 -9.10
C HIS A 76 7.30 4.04 -8.52
N THR A 77 6.51 4.62 -7.62
CA THR A 77 5.38 3.96 -6.97
C THR A 77 4.08 4.71 -7.30
N ILE A 78 2.99 4.00 -7.52
CA ILE A 78 1.66 4.62 -7.73
C ILE A 78 1.33 5.51 -6.52
N GLY A 79 0.89 6.75 -6.79
CA GLY A 79 0.67 7.79 -5.81
C GLY A 79 1.93 8.60 -5.44
N GLN A 80 3.09 8.30 -6.01
CA GLN A 80 4.31 9.08 -5.80
C GLN A 80 4.18 10.46 -6.43
N ARG A 81 4.56 11.50 -5.66
CA ARG A 81 4.60 12.89 -6.11
C ARG A 81 6.02 13.41 -6.33
N LYS A 82 6.96 12.99 -5.48
CA LYS A 82 8.32 13.52 -5.48
C LYS A 82 9.23 12.74 -6.42
N GLY A 83 10.24 13.40 -6.99
CA GLY A 83 11.30 12.75 -7.76
C GLY A 83 10.94 12.46 -9.22
N LEU A 84 9.87 13.07 -9.76
CA LEU A 84 9.48 12.93 -11.16
C LEU A 84 10.28 13.86 -12.09
N GLY A 85 10.89 14.91 -11.56
CA GLY A 85 11.66 15.88 -12.36
C GLY A 85 10.82 16.75 -13.31
N LEU A 86 9.49 16.79 -13.11
CA LEU A 86 8.57 17.53 -13.95
C LEU A 86 8.30 18.94 -13.37
N GLY A 87 8.27 19.92 -14.24
CA GLY A 87 7.79 21.27 -13.91
C GLY A 87 6.26 21.39 -13.93
N GLY A 88 5.72 22.51 -13.42
CA GLY A 88 4.28 22.81 -13.50
C GLY A 88 3.36 21.94 -12.64
N GLY A 89 3.92 21.12 -11.70
CA GLY A 89 3.15 20.20 -10.84
C GLY A 89 2.19 20.87 -9.86
N PRO A 90 1.50 20.08 -9.02
CA PRO A 90 1.91 18.72 -8.61
C PRO A 90 1.50 17.60 -9.56
N TRP A 91 2.44 16.73 -9.88
CA TRP A 91 2.21 15.52 -10.65
C TRP A 91 2.21 14.29 -9.75
N PHE A 92 1.36 13.30 -10.06
CA PHE A 92 1.25 12.04 -9.33
C PHE A 92 1.33 10.87 -10.28
N VAL A 93 2.10 9.85 -9.94
CA VAL A 93 2.11 8.58 -10.68
C VAL A 93 0.79 7.87 -10.44
N ILE A 94 0.05 7.55 -11.50
CA ILE A 94 -1.26 6.91 -11.42
C ILE A 94 -1.30 5.52 -12.04
N ARG A 95 -0.42 5.24 -13.00
CA ARG A 95 -0.31 3.93 -13.64
C ARG A 95 1.11 3.69 -14.10
N LYS A 96 1.51 2.44 -14.18
CA LYS A 96 2.77 1.99 -14.79
C LYS A 96 2.46 0.96 -15.88
N ASP A 97 3.15 1.08 -17.00
CA ASP A 97 3.23 0.04 -18.02
C ASP A 97 4.62 -0.58 -17.88
N ILE A 98 4.64 -1.84 -17.44
CA ILE A 98 5.89 -2.54 -17.13
C ILE A 98 6.58 -2.98 -18.41
N ASP A 99 5.82 -3.44 -19.39
CA ASP A 99 6.32 -3.99 -20.65
C ASP A 99 6.94 -2.90 -21.51
N GLU A 100 6.25 -1.77 -21.63
CA GLU A 100 6.71 -0.61 -22.40
C GLU A 100 7.63 0.32 -21.61
N ASN A 101 7.83 0.09 -20.31
CA ASN A 101 8.61 0.93 -19.41
C ASN A 101 8.11 2.39 -19.41
N ILE A 102 6.79 2.57 -19.28
CA ILE A 102 6.12 3.88 -19.25
C ILE A 102 5.53 4.11 -17.87
N ILE A 103 5.61 5.35 -17.38
CA ILE A 103 4.81 5.80 -16.24
C ILE A 103 3.81 6.86 -16.69
N TYR A 104 2.57 6.69 -16.26
CA TYR A 104 1.50 7.65 -16.49
C TYR A 104 1.31 8.50 -15.24
N VAL A 105 1.24 9.79 -15.47
CA VAL A 105 1.07 10.79 -14.39
C VAL A 105 -0.15 11.65 -14.66
N SER A 106 -0.73 12.18 -13.58
CA SER A 106 -1.84 13.11 -13.66
C SER A 106 -1.52 14.38 -12.87
N HIS A 107 -2.07 15.49 -13.33
CA HIS A 107 -1.97 16.79 -12.68
C HIS A 107 -3.06 16.93 -11.61
N GLY A 108 -2.66 17.04 -10.34
CA GLY A 108 -3.58 17.05 -9.20
C GLY A 108 -3.76 15.68 -8.54
N TYR A 109 -4.25 15.71 -7.28
CA TYR A 109 -4.36 14.51 -6.44
C TYR A 109 -5.72 13.83 -6.52
N ASP A 110 -6.75 14.52 -7.05
CA ASP A 110 -8.15 14.10 -7.00
C ASP A 110 -8.76 13.86 -8.38
N THR A 111 -8.05 13.15 -9.25
CA THR A 111 -8.66 12.73 -10.50
C THR A 111 -9.46 11.44 -10.29
N ASP A 112 -10.65 11.34 -10.84
CA ASP A 112 -11.52 10.15 -10.79
C ASP A 112 -10.80 8.87 -11.21
N LYS A 113 -9.77 8.99 -12.05
CA LYS A 113 -8.91 7.90 -12.52
C LYS A 113 -7.98 7.31 -11.45
N GLN A 114 -7.85 7.95 -10.29
CA GLN A 114 -7.05 7.46 -9.16
C GLN A 114 -7.86 6.65 -8.16
N TYR A 115 -9.19 6.68 -8.29
CA TYR A 115 -10.12 6.01 -7.41
C TYR A 115 -10.72 4.78 -8.08
N GLY A 116 -10.94 3.77 -7.29
CA GLY A 116 -11.65 2.57 -7.65
C GLY A 116 -12.39 2.02 -6.44
N THR A 117 -13.39 1.20 -6.66
CA THR A 117 -14.11 0.50 -5.60
C THR A 117 -13.78 -0.98 -5.56
N ASP A 118 -13.20 -1.49 -6.64
CA ASP A 118 -13.05 -2.92 -6.85
C ASP A 118 -11.59 -3.31 -7.03
N PHE A 119 -11.19 -4.37 -6.36
CA PHE A 119 -9.91 -5.03 -6.54
C PHE A 119 -10.02 -6.51 -6.17
N ALA A 120 -9.10 -7.32 -6.66
CA ALA A 120 -9.00 -8.72 -6.29
C ALA A 120 -7.67 -8.99 -5.59
N LEU A 121 -7.67 -10.02 -4.76
CA LEU A 121 -6.49 -10.56 -4.10
C LEU A 121 -6.26 -11.98 -4.61
N HIS A 122 -5.07 -12.25 -5.12
CA HIS A 122 -4.60 -13.58 -5.44
C HIS A 122 -3.56 -14.05 -4.42
N ASP A 123 -3.24 -15.33 -4.44
CA ASP A 123 -2.28 -15.95 -3.52
C ASP A 123 -2.57 -15.61 -2.05
N PHE A 124 -3.87 -15.67 -1.70
CA PHE A 124 -4.31 -15.27 -0.37
C PHE A 124 -3.82 -16.26 0.69
N HIS A 125 -3.08 -15.72 1.67
CA HIS A 125 -2.57 -16.47 2.80
C HIS A 125 -3.38 -16.17 4.06
N PHE A 126 -3.98 -17.20 4.65
CA PHE A 126 -4.67 -17.11 5.94
C PHE A 126 -3.66 -17.18 7.09
N ILE A 127 -3.73 -16.19 8.00
CA ILE A 127 -2.96 -16.18 9.25
C ILE A 127 -3.72 -16.98 10.32
N THR A 128 -5.05 -16.90 10.26
CA THR A 128 -5.98 -17.61 11.13
C THR A 128 -6.77 -18.64 10.30
N GLU A 129 -7.84 -19.17 10.85
CA GLU A 129 -8.80 -19.93 10.09
C GLU A 129 -9.60 -19.07 9.12
N ASP A 130 -10.17 -19.72 8.12
CA ASP A 130 -11.02 -19.07 7.14
C ASP A 130 -12.41 -18.76 7.75
N LEU A 131 -12.58 -17.54 8.22
CA LEU A 131 -13.84 -17.07 8.84
C LEU A 131 -15.02 -17.02 7.86
N TRP A 132 -14.75 -17.07 6.55
CA TRP A 132 -15.77 -16.93 5.50
C TRP A 132 -16.00 -18.21 4.72
N LYS A 133 -15.53 -19.34 5.24
CA LYS A 133 -15.66 -20.65 4.60
C LYS A 133 -17.14 -20.98 4.34
N GLY A 134 -17.46 -21.21 3.06
CA GLY A 134 -18.81 -21.56 2.62
C GLY A 134 -19.79 -20.39 2.49
N ALA A 135 -19.37 -19.16 2.83
CA ALA A 135 -20.19 -17.98 2.57
C ALA A 135 -19.98 -17.48 1.13
N PRO A 136 -21.05 -17.17 0.37
CA PRO A 136 -20.92 -16.63 -0.98
C PRO A 136 -20.40 -15.19 -0.97
N SER A 137 -20.67 -14.44 0.09
CA SER A 137 -20.15 -13.11 0.35
C SER A 137 -20.07 -12.82 1.84
N ALA A 138 -19.24 -11.88 2.23
CA ALA A 138 -19.10 -11.45 3.63
C ALA A 138 -18.73 -9.98 3.75
N ASP A 139 -19.21 -9.33 4.80
CA ASP A 139 -18.72 -8.01 5.20
C ASP A 139 -17.31 -8.14 5.77
N VAL A 140 -16.40 -7.30 5.29
CA VAL A 140 -15.02 -7.29 5.72
C VAL A 140 -14.53 -5.86 6.00
N SER A 141 -13.58 -5.76 6.90
CA SER A 141 -12.71 -4.60 7.03
C SER A 141 -11.37 -4.92 6.35
N PHE A 142 -10.75 -3.93 5.73
CA PHE A 142 -9.50 -4.17 5.01
C PHE A 142 -8.56 -2.95 5.01
N LYS A 143 -7.31 -3.21 4.65
CA LYS A 143 -6.29 -2.18 4.35
C LYS A 143 -5.54 -2.57 3.09
N ILE A 144 -5.34 -1.60 2.19
CA ILE A 144 -4.52 -1.74 0.98
C ILE A 144 -3.23 -0.93 1.05
N ARG A 145 -3.10 -0.10 2.09
CA ARG A 145 -1.94 0.73 2.41
C ARG A 145 -1.86 0.95 3.91
N HIS A 146 -0.74 1.51 4.35
CA HIS A 146 -0.61 1.98 5.72
C HIS A 146 -1.46 3.24 5.92
N THR A 147 -2.69 3.04 6.36
CA THR A 147 -3.66 4.09 6.70
C THR A 147 -4.06 3.95 8.17
N ASP A 148 -4.43 5.06 8.81
CA ASP A 148 -4.88 5.03 10.22
C ASP A 148 -6.24 4.36 10.37
N THR A 149 -7.09 4.45 9.35
CA THR A 149 -8.45 3.91 9.34
C THR A 149 -8.55 2.61 8.53
N PHE A 150 -9.46 1.73 8.98
CA PHE A 150 -9.88 0.58 8.22
C PHE A 150 -10.94 0.99 7.20
N MET A 151 -10.84 0.45 5.99
CA MET A 151 -11.89 0.54 4.98
C MET A 151 -12.85 -0.63 5.16
N LYS A 152 -14.11 -0.47 4.71
CA LYS A 152 -15.14 -1.50 4.75
C LYS A 152 -15.59 -1.85 3.34
N GLY A 153 -15.97 -3.09 3.15
CA GLY A 153 -16.45 -3.59 1.86
C GLY A 153 -17.04 -4.97 1.95
N ILE A 154 -17.45 -5.48 0.80
CA ILE A 154 -18.00 -6.81 0.62
C ILE A 154 -16.93 -7.66 -0.05
N LEU A 155 -16.63 -8.79 0.56
CA LEU A 155 -15.82 -9.85 0.00
C LEU A 155 -16.72 -10.83 -0.77
N THR A 156 -16.32 -11.19 -1.98
CA THR A 156 -16.83 -12.34 -2.73
C THR A 156 -15.68 -13.24 -3.15
N ARG A 157 -15.98 -14.52 -3.39
CA ARG A 157 -14.99 -15.49 -3.86
C ARG A 157 -15.33 -15.95 -5.26
N GLU A 158 -14.34 -15.91 -6.13
CA GLU A 158 -14.40 -16.46 -7.46
C GLU A 158 -13.14 -17.29 -7.67
N ASP A 159 -13.30 -18.61 -7.76
CA ASP A 159 -12.20 -19.56 -7.86
C ASP A 159 -11.13 -19.35 -6.76
N ASN A 160 -9.94 -18.95 -7.15
CA ASN A 160 -8.83 -18.67 -6.23
C ASN A 160 -8.65 -17.16 -5.93
N LEU A 161 -9.62 -16.32 -6.32
CA LEU A 161 -9.57 -14.87 -6.10
C LEU A 161 -10.52 -14.45 -4.99
N PHE A 162 -10.06 -13.52 -4.19
CA PHE A 162 -10.86 -12.80 -3.20
C PHE A 162 -11.16 -11.42 -3.76
N ARG A 163 -12.37 -11.21 -4.28
CA ARG A 163 -12.80 -9.91 -4.80
C ARG A 163 -13.37 -9.06 -3.69
N ILE A 164 -12.95 -7.82 -3.63
CA ILE A 164 -13.41 -6.85 -2.65
C ILE A 164 -14.07 -5.68 -3.39
N HIS A 165 -15.33 -5.42 -3.03
CA HIS A 165 -16.02 -4.21 -3.40
C HIS A 165 -16.08 -3.27 -2.20
N SER A 166 -15.39 -2.14 -2.27
CA SER A 166 -15.34 -1.15 -1.19
C SER A 166 -16.59 -0.31 -1.14
N HIS A 167 -17.05 0.02 0.06
CA HIS A 167 -18.20 0.92 0.26
C HIS A 167 -17.88 2.39 -0.09
N VAL A 168 -16.61 2.73 -0.23
CA VAL A 168 -16.15 4.09 -0.58
C VAL A 168 -15.06 4.00 -1.65
N PRO A 169 -14.92 5.02 -2.49
CA PRO A 169 -13.82 5.08 -3.44
C PRO A 169 -12.46 5.02 -2.73
N LEU A 170 -11.59 4.15 -3.21
CA LEU A 170 -10.24 3.91 -2.70
C LEU A 170 -9.24 4.57 -3.62
N GLN A 171 -8.37 5.38 -3.05
CA GLN A 171 -7.29 5.98 -3.81
C GLN A 171 -6.08 5.05 -3.87
N GLY A 172 -5.54 4.91 -5.08
CA GLY A 172 -4.25 4.27 -5.29
C GLY A 172 -4.27 2.76 -5.05
N ILE A 173 -5.30 2.07 -5.48
CA ILE A 173 -5.26 0.62 -5.64
C ILE A 173 -4.13 0.31 -6.61
N ALA A 174 -3.16 -0.48 -6.19
CA ALA A 174 -1.96 -0.76 -6.98
C ALA A 174 -1.70 -2.25 -7.05
N PRO A 175 -1.66 -2.85 -8.25
CA PRO A 175 -1.22 -4.22 -8.45
C PRO A 175 0.19 -4.44 -7.88
N GLY A 176 0.43 -5.63 -7.33
CA GLY A 176 1.70 -5.98 -6.71
C GLY A 176 1.85 -5.48 -5.26
N GLN A 177 0.88 -4.73 -4.72
CA GLN A 177 0.80 -4.43 -3.29
C GLN A 177 -0.08 -5.46 -2.58
N PHE A 178 0.03 -5.53 -1.26
CA PHE A 178 -0.78 -6.46 -0.47
C PHE A 178 -2.03 -5.78 0.08
N GLY A 179 -3.17 -6.46 -0.09
CA GLY A 179 -4.40 -6.17 0.62
C GLY A 179 -4.51 -7.08 1.85
N VAL A 180 -4.78 -6.49 3.01
CA VAL A 180 -4.94 -7.22 4.28
C VAL A 180 -6.40 -7.20 4.68
N LEU A 181 -6.97 -8.38 4.91
CA LEU A 181 -8.37 -8.55 5.29
C LEU A 181 -8.51 -8.84 6.77
N TYR A 182 -9.54 -8.26 7.34
CA TYR A 182 -9.95 -8.41 8.73
C TYR A 182 -11.42 -8.84 8.79
N ASP A 183 -11.85 -9.34 9.93
CA ASP A 183 -13.27 -9.49 10.21
C ASP A 183 -14.00 -8.13 10.10
N LYS A 184 -15.33 -8.15 10.04
CA LYS A 184 -16.15 -6.93 9.85
C LYS A 184 -15.90 -5.84 10.90
N ASN A 185 -15.46 -6.21 12.08
CA ASN A 185 -15.21 -5.29 13.20
C ASN A 185 -13.76 -4.77 13.23
N ALA A 186 -12.88 -5.27 12.35
CA ALA A 186 -11.44 -5.00 12.33
C ALA A 186 -10.69 -5.48 13.60
N GLU A 187 -11.20 -6.49 14.28
CA GLU A 187 -10.60 -7.07 15.50
C GLU A 187 -9.66 -8.22 15.19
N ILE A 188 -9.96 -9.02 14.16
CA ILE A 188 -9.19 -10.20 13.78
C ILE A 188 -8.57 -9.99 12.40
N CYS A 189 -7.24 -9.99 12.32
CA CYS A 189 -6.53 -10.06 11.05
C CYS A 189 -6.62 -11.49 10.50
N VAL A 190 -7.34 -11.66 9.40
CA VAL A 190 -7.63 -12.98 8.82
C VAL A 190 -6.54 -13.43 7.88
N GLY A 191 -6.02 -12.53 7.06
CA GLY A 191 -4.98 -12.86 6.09
C GLY A 191 -4.70 -11.73 5.11
N SER A 192 -3.88 -12.02 4.12
CA SER A 192 -3.52 -11.07 3.06
C SER A 192 -3.29 -11.78 1.73
N GLY A 193 -3.43 -11.04 0.65
CA GLY A 193 -3.10 -11.47 -0.71
C GLY A 193 -2.55 -10.31 -1.53
N GLU A 194 -1.94 -10.63 -2.65
CA GLU A 194 -1.43 -9.63 -3.58
C GLU A 194 -2.57 -9.03 -4.40
N ILE A 195 -2.59 -7.70 -4.51
CA ILE A 195 -3.62 -6.97 -5.26
C ILE A 195 -3.40 -7.16 -6.76
N THR A 196 -4.48 -7.56 -7.44
CA THR A 196 -4.59 -7.53 -8.89
C THR A 196 -5.79 -6.66 -9.29
N LEU A 197 -5.69 -6.05 -10.45
CA LEU A 197 -6.84 -5.39 -11.09
C LEU A 197 -7.60 -6.46 -11.87
N SER A 198 -8.88 -6.51 -11.64
CA SER A 198 -9.83 -7.41 -12.34
C SER A 198 -10.03 -6.98 -13.78
#